data_105c917e1d06c8343f1a858cbc325541
#
_entry.id   105c917e1d06c8343f1a858cbc325541
#
_cell.length_a   1.000
_cell.length_b   1.000
_cell.length_c   1.000
_cell.angle_alpha   90.00
_cell.angle_beta   90.00
_cell.angle_gamma   90.00
#
_symmetry.space_group_name_H-M   'P 1'
#
loop_
_entity.id
_entity.type
_entity.pdbx_description
1 polymer ?
#
loop_
_entity_poly.entity_id
_entity_poly.type
_entity_poly.pdbx_seq_one_letter_code
_entity_poly.pdbx_strand_id
1 'polypeptide(L)'
;KNWRVMYLDIDVHHGDGVQWLFYDDPEVLTVSLHESGRYLYPGTGGVHEMGEAAGRGFSMNVPLEPYTQDGSFLEVFDRVVPYALEQFRPDALLVQCGADAHFSDPLADLLLTTRAYETVFRRLLALADEHTEGRLVLTFGGGYALDATVRIWAMLTLLALERDLPEALP
;
A
#
# COMPACT_ATOMS: atom_id res chain seq x y z
N LYS A 1 6.58 -15.58 18.78
CA LYS A 1 5.71 -16.25 17.79
C LYS A 1 6.38 -16.07 16.44
N ASN A 2 6.53 -17.13 15.68
CA ASN A 2 6.92 -17.02 14.27
C ASN A 2 5.64 -16.68 13.51
N TRP A 3 5.43 -15.39 13.25
CA TRP A 3 4.31 -14.91 12.46
C TRP A 3 4.74 -14.70 11.02
N ARG A 4 3.85 -15.06 10.11
CA ARG A 4 3.94 -14.65 8.72
C ARG A 4 3.30 -13.27 8.58
N VAL A 5 4.03 -12.31 8.05
CA VAL A 5 3.58 -10.93 7.95
C VAL A 5 3.52 -10.50 6.49
N MET A 6 2.38 -9.98 6.06
CA MET A 6 2.33 -9.28 4.79
C MET A 6 2.53 -7.78 5.06
N TYR A 7 3.53 -7.20 4.42
CA TYR A 7 3.74 -5.77 4.34
C TYR A 7 3.20 -5.28 3.01
N LEU A 8 2.20 -4.42 3.07
CA LEU A 8 1.63 -3.76 1.89
C LEU A 8 2.02 -2.28 1.91
N ASP A 9 2.62 -1.81 0.84
CA ASP A 9 3.01 -0.43 0.67
C ASP A 9 2.16 0.22 -0.44
N ILE A 10 1.44 1.27 -0.10
CA ILE A 10 0.64 2.09 -1.01
C ILE A 10 1.15 3.55 -1.09
N ASP A 11 2.30 3.82 -0.48
CA ASP A 11 3.08 5.04 -0.77
C ASP A 11 3.41 5.09 -2.26
N VAL A 12 3.49 6.26 -2.83
CA VAL A 12 3.81 6.41 -4.26
C VAL A 12 5.22 5.96 -4.61
N HIS A 13 6.13 5.97 -3.63
CA HIS A 13 7.49 5.50 -3.80
C HIS A 13 7.59 3.98 -3.55
N HIS A 14 8.53 3.34 -4.21
CA HIS A 14 8.83 1.94 -3.93
C HIS A 14 9.29 1.75 -2.48
N GLY A 15 8.68 0.81 -1.76
CA GLY A 15 9.03 0.45 -0.38
C GLY A 15 10.33 -0.32 -0.28
N ASP A 16 11.41 0.25 -0.83
CA ASP A 16 12.71 -0.39 -1.03
C ASP A 16 13.37 -0.84 0.28
N GLY A 17 13.31 -0.01 1.31
CA GLY A 17 13.94 -0.31 2.60
C GLY A 17 13.37 -1.58 3.25
N VAL A 18 12.05 -1.76 3.21
CA VAL A 18 11.41 -2.97 3.74
C VAL A 18 11.65 -4.15 2.82
N GLN A 19 11.56 -3.96 1.50
CA GLN A 19 11.88 -5.00 0.53
C GLN A 19 13.28 -5.59 0.78
N TRP A 20 14.30 -4.73 0.86
CA TRP A 20 15.68 -5.20 1.03
C TRP A 20 15.94 -5.84 2.40
N LEU A 21 15.26 -5.37 3.45
CA LEU A 21 15.39 -5.93 4.79
C LEU A 21 14.91 -7.40 4.87
N PHE A 22 13.87 -7.74 4.10
CA PHE A 22 13.24 -9.07 4.10
C PHE A 22 13.39 -9.82 2.77
N TYR A 23 14.39 -9.45 1.96
CA TYR A 23 14.50 -9.94 0.58
C TYR A 23 14.77 -11.46 0.47
N ASP A 24 15.33 -12.06 1.51
CA ASP A 24 15.60 -13.50 1.62
C ASP A 24 14.74 -14.22 2.68
N ASP A 25 13.75 -13.53 3.27
CA ASP A 25 12.90 -14.08 4.33
C ASP A 25 11.53 -14.54 3.78
N PRO A 26 11.24 -15.87 3.81
CA PRO A 26 9.96 -16.41 3.34
C PRO A 26 8.78 -16.19 4.31
N GLU A 27 9.02 -15.70 5.53
CA GLU A 27 7.96 -15.40 6.51
C GLU A 27 7.39 -13.98 6.35
N VAL A 28 8.01 -13.17 5.48
CA VAL A 28 7.54 -11.81 5.17
C VAL A 28 7.28 -11.68 3.67
N LEU A 29 6.02 -11.38 3.31
CA LEU A 29 5.68 -10.99 1.94
C LEU A 29 5.64 -9.47 1.86
N THR A 30 6.49 -8.88 1.02
CA THR A 30 6.40 -7.45 0.69
C THR A 30 5.61 -7.26 -0.60
N VAL A 31 4.63 -6.37 -0.58
CA VAL A 31 3.84 -5.97 -1.76
C VAL A 31 3.88 -4.45 -1.86
N SER A 32 4.36 -3.90 -2.97
CA SER A 32 4.44 -2.45 -3.17
C SER A 32 3.75 -2.05 -4.47
N LEU A 33 2.75 -1.16 -4.36
CA LEU A 33 2.06 -0.51 -5.47
C LEU A 33 2.56 0.93 -5.56
N HIS A 34 3.42 1.22 -6.52
CA HIS A 34 4.17 2.47 -6.57
C HIS A 34 4.32 3.01 -7.99
N GLU A 35 4.59 4.29 -8.12
CA GLU A 35 4.98 4.85 -9.42
C GLU A 35 6.32 4.25 -9.88
N SER A 36 6.38 3.88 -11.14
CA SER A 36 7.54 3.18 -11.71
C SER A 36 8.86 3.90 -11.42
N GLY A 37 9.83 3.15 -10.91
CA GLY A 37 11.20 3.61 -10.68
C GLY A 37 11.94 4.11 -11.93
N ARG A 38 11.31 4.03 -13.12
CA ARG A 38 11.82 4.69 -14.33
C ARG A 38 11.67 6.21 -14.24
N TYR A 39 10.74 6.69 -13.43
CA TYR A 39 10.36 8.10 -13.34
C TYR A 39 10.52 8.66 -11.94
N LEU A 40 10.37 7.82 -10.92
CA LEU A 40 10.36 8.25 -9.53
C LEU A 40 11.49 7.61 -8.71
N TYR A 41 11.97 8.35 -7.71
CA TYR A 41 12.86 7.83 -6.66
C TYR A 41 12.19 6.64 -5.93
N PRO A 42 12.90 5.59 -5.52
CA PRO A 42 14.37 5.41 -5.52
C PRO A 42 14.93 4.81 -6.82
N GLY A 43 14.12 4.58 -7.84
CA GLY A 43 14.56 4.01 -9.11
C GLY A 43 14.60 2.49 -9.13
N THR A 44 14.00 1.83 -8.12
CA THR A 44 13.89 0.37 -7.94
C THR A 44 12.42 -0.06 -7.95
N GLY A 45 12.11 -1.31 -7.61
CA GLY A 45 10.76 -1.83 -7.59
C GLY A 45 10.30 -2.40 -8.93
N GLY A 46 11.24 -2.92 -9.71
CA GLY A 46 10.89 -3.62 -10.95
C GLY A 46 10.20 -4.97 -10.66
N VAL A 47 9.33 -5.42 -11.58
CA VAL A 47 8.62 -6.70 -11.46
C VAL A 47 9.55 -7.91 -11.33
N HIS A 48 10.82 -7.77 -11.69
CA HIS A 48 11.83 -8.82 -11.59
C HIS A 48 12.48 -8.88 -10.20
N GLU A 49 12.27 -7.89 -9.35
CA GLU A 49 12.75 -7.86 -7.97
C GLU A 49 11.78 -8.68 -7.09
N MET A 50 11.97 -10.01 -7.08
CA MET A 50 11.02 -10.95 -6.50
C MET A 50 11.52 -11.64 -5.22
N GLY A 51 12.56 -11.10 -4.57
CA GLY A 51 13.25 -11.77 -3.49
C GLY A 51 14.36 -12.71 -3.97
N GLU A 52 15.16 -13.21 -3.05
CA GLU A 52 16.28 -14.12 -3.31
C GLU A 52 16.32 -15.28 -2.32
N ALA A 53 17.16 -16.25 -2.56
CA ALA A 53 17.35 -17.43 -1.71
C ALA A 53 16.01 -18.03 -1.25
N ALA A 54 15.76 -18.13 0.07
CA ALA A 54 14.51 -18.62 0.64
C ALA A 54 13.33 -17.64 0.45
N GLY A 55 13.61 -16.36 0.36
CA GLY A 55 12.62 -15.30 0.12
C GLY A 55 12.20 -15.11 -1.34
N ARG A 56 12.70 -15.95 -2.27
CA ARG A 56 12.32 -15.83 -3.68
C ARG A 56 10.82 -16.09 -3.90
N GLY A 57 10.12 -15.11 -4.45
CA GLY A 57 8.66 -15.10 -4.63
C GLY A 57 7.91 -14.38 -3.50
N PHE A 58 8.63 -13.89 -2.48
CA PHE A 58 8.05 -13.17 -1.34
C PHE A 58 8.29 -11.65 -1.40
N SER A 59 8.68 -11.14 -2.56
CA SER A 59 8.68 -9.70 -2.87
C SER A 59 7.88 -9.49 -4.16
N MET A 60 6.86 -8.64 -4.11
CA MET A 60 5.94 -8.38 -5.20
C MET A 60 5.87 -6.89 -5.49
N ASN A 61 6.27 -6.50 -6.69
CA ASN A 61 6.30 -5.12 -7.14
C ASN A 61 5.30 -4.88 -8.26
N VAL A 62 4.54 -3.82 -8.14
CA VAL A 62 3.56 -3.35 -9.12
C VAL A 62 3.88 -1.92 -9.51
N PRO A 63 4.87 -1.72 -10.40
CA PRO A 63 5.21 -0.40 -10.89
C PRO A 63 4.10 0.14 -11.81
N LEU A 64 3.56 1.28 -11.45
CA LEU A 64 2.51 1.99 -12.18
C LEU A 64 3.12 3.09 -13.05
N GLU A 65 2.52 3.34 -14.20
CA GLU A 65 2.95 4.46 -15.04
C GLU A 65 2.49 5.81 -14.45
N PRO A 66 3.24 6.89 -14.65
CA PRO A 66 2.77 8.24 -14.34
C PRO A 66 1.36 8.50 -14.87
N TYR A 67 0.62 9.35 -14.20
CA TYR A 67 -0.76 9.71 -14.52
C TYR A 67 -1.79 8.58 -14.35
N THR A 68 -1.42 7.47 -13.69
CA THR A 68 -2.38 6.44 -13.29
C THR A 68 -3.44 7.05 -12.37
N GLN A 69 -4.71 6.84 -12.74
CA GLN A 69 -5.89 7.36 -12.06
C GLN A 69 -6.58 6.30 -11.20
N ASP A 70 -7.58 6.73 -10.43
CA ASP A 70 -8.37 5.91 -9.50
C ASP A 70 -8.77 4.54 -10.10
N GLY A 71 -9.38 4.54 -11.28
CA GLY A 71 -9.91 3.31 -11.89
C GLY A 71 -8.84 2.25 -12.11
N SER A 72 -7.70 2.63 -12.69
CA SER A 72 -6.60 1.72 -12.96
C SER A 72 -5.91 1.27 -11.67
N PHE A 73 -5.71 2.17 -10.72
CA PHE A 73 -5.12 1.83 -9.43
C PHE A 73 -6.00 0.83 -8.66
N LEU A 74 -7.30 1.10 -8.58
CA LEU A 74 -8.26 0.24 -7.88
C LEU A 74 -8.38 -1.13 -8.55
N GLU A 75 -8.34 -1.21 -9.88
CA GLU A 75 -8.33 -2.48 -10.60
C GLU A 75 -7.10 -3.32 -10.24
N VAL A 76 -5.93 -2.69 -10.21
CA VAL A 76 -4.68 -3.37 -9.81
C VAL A 76 -4.73 -3.81 -8.35
N PHE A 77 -5.16 -2.92 -7.46
CA PHE A 77 -5.32 -3.24 -6.04
C PHE A 77 -6.22 -4.46 -5.84
N ASP A 78 -7.39 -4.47 -6.48
CA ASP A 78 -8.38 -5.55 -6.35
C ASP A 78 -7.90 -6.90 -6.88
N ARG A 79 -7.00 -6.88 -7.85
CA ARG A 79 -6.43 -8.12 -8.41
C ARG A 79 -5.25 -8.64 -7.60
N VAL A 80 -4.40 -7.75 -7.13
CA VAL A 80 -3.11 -8.12 -6.51
C VAL A 80 -3.25 -8.39 -5.02
N VAL A 81 -3.88 -7.48 -4.27
CA VAL A 81 -3.85 -7.55 -2.80
C VAL A 81 -4.63 -8.74 -2.25
N PRO A 82 -5.89 -9.00 -2.67
CA PRO A 82 -6.61 -10.19 -2.22
C PRO A 82 -5.90 -11.49 -2.62
N TYR A 83 -5.38 -11.56 -3.85
CA TYR A 83 -4.62 -12.73 -4.32
C TYR A 83 -3.39 -12.99 -3.45
N ALA A 84 -2.62 -11.94 -3.12
CA ALA A 84 -1.44 -12.05 -2.26
C ALA A 84 -1.81 -12.57 -0.86
N LEU A 85 -2.89 -12.05 -0.27
CA LEU A 85 -3.41 -12.50 1.03
C LEU A 85 -3.85 -13.98 0.99
N GLU A 86 -4.59 -14.39 -0.04
CA GLU A 86 -5.04 -15.76 -0.21
C GLU A 86 -3.88 -16.76 -0.34
N GLN A 87 -2.86 -16.41 -1.14
CA GLN A 87 -1.71 -17.28 -1.39
C GLN A 87 -0.76 -17.32 -0.19
N PHE A 88 -0.46 -16.17 0.39
CA PHE A 88 0.50 -16.07 1.47
C PHE A 88 -0.09 -16.46 2.84
N ARG A 89 -1.37 -16.18 3.11
CA ARG A 89 -2.08 -16.45 4.37
C ARG A 89 -1.32 -15.91 5.59
N PRO A 90 -1.15 -14.59 5.67
CA PRO A 90 -0.41 -13.98 6.77
C PRO A 90 -1.16 -14.09 8.10
N ASP A 91 -0.41 -14.08 9.20
CA ASP A 91 -0.95 -13.93 10.55
C ASP A 91 -1.31 -12.47 10.86
N ALA A 92 -0.64 -11.51 10.21
CA ALA A 92 -0.89 -10.07 10.37
C ALA A 92 -0.62 -9.32 9.07
N LEU A 93 -1.36 -8.23 8.89
CA LEU A 93 -1.19 -7.28 7.80
C LEU A 93 -0.60 -5.97 8.35
N LEU A 94 0.50 -5.50 7.77
CA LEU A 94 1.08 -4.20 8.06
C LEU A 94 1.01 -3.36 6.79
N VAL A 95 0.44 -2.16 6.87
CA VAL A 95 0.22 -1.30 5.70
C VAL A 95 0.91 0.05 5.90
N GLN A 96 1.73 0.42 4.93
CA GLN A 96 2.25 1.78 4.79
C GLN A 96 1.25 2.61 3.98
N CYS A 97 0.69 3.64 4.63
CA CYS A 97 -0.43 4.41 4.12
C CYS A 97 0.01 5.81 3.63
N GLY A 98 1.02 5.86 2.77
CA GLY A 98 1.45 7.10 2.13
C GLY A 98 0.31 7.79 1.40
N ALA A 99 0.26 9.13 1.50
CA ALA A 99 -0.76 9.95 0.86
C ALA A 99 -0.25 10.64 -0.42
N ASP A 100 0.96 10.33 -0.84
CA ASP A 100 1.69 11.01 -1.92
C ASP A 100 1.34 10.51 -3.33
N ALA A 101 0.53 9.46 -3.45
CA ALA A 101 -0.10 9.12 -4.72
C ALA A 101 -1.28 10.05 -5.09
N HIS A 102 -1.65 11.00 -4.20
CA HIS A 102 -2.74 11.93 -4.45
C HIS A 102 -2.37 12.95 -5.55
N PHE A 103 -3.30 13.26 -6.44
CA PHE A 103 -3.09 14.12 -7.62
C PHE A 103 -2.51 15.51 -7.31
N SER A 104 -2.61 15.99 -6.10
CA SER A 104 -2.05 17.30 -5.68
C SER A 104 -0.66 17.19 -5.06
N ASP A 105 -0.11 16.00 -4.96
CA ASP A 105 1.24 15.84 -4.40
C ASP A 105 2.30 16.45 -5.33
N PRO A 106 3.23 17.24 -4.80
CA PRO A 106 4.23 17.92 -5.63
C PRO A 106 5.42 17.04 -6.04
N LEU A 107 5.55 15.82 -5.50
CA LEU A 107 6.74 14.98 -5.69
C LEU A 107 6.53 13.80 -6.62
N ALA A 108 5.28 13.50 -6.99
CA ALA A 108 4.93 12.34 -7.81
C ALA A 108 3.86 12.67 -8.84
N ASP A 109 3.67 11.77 -9.79
CA ASP A 109 2.79 11.97 -10.93
C ASP A 109 1.60 11.00 -10.98
N LEU A 110 1.31 10.25 -9.90
CA LEU A 110 0.05 9.53 -9.81
C LEU A 110 -1.11 10.51 -9.56
N LEU A 111 -2.31 10.15 -10.02
CA LEU A 111 -3.46 11.04 -10.02
C LEU A 111 -4.63 10.48 -9.20
N LEU A 112 -4.33 9.91 -8.02
CA LEU A 112 -5.38 9.41 -7.15
C LEU A 112 -6.14 10.55 -6.48
N THR A 113 -7.44 10.34 -6.33
CA THR A 113 -8.29 11.24 -5.54
C THR A 113 -8.47 10.73 -4.11
N THR A 114 -8.95 11.59 -3.22
CA THR A 114 -9.33 11.18 -1.85
C THR A 114 -10.36 10.03 -1.85
N ARG A 115 -11.19 9.91 -2.89
CA ARG A 115 -12.17 8.82 -3.03
C ARG A 115 -11.50 7.46 -3.30
N ALA A 116 -10.40 7.44 -4.06
CA ALA A 116 -9.63 6.22 -4.24
C ALA A 116 -9.05 5.76 -2.91
N TYR A 117 -8.48 6.66 -2.11
CA TYR A 117 -7.98 6.35 -0.78
C TYR A 117 -9.08 5.81 0.14
N GLU A 118 -10.26 6.45 0.16
CA GLU A 118 -11.40 5.93 0.93
C GLU A 118 -11.74 4.49 0.52
N THR A 119 -11.82 4.25 -0.77
CA THR A 119 -12.15 2.93 -1.31
C THR A 119 -11.09 1.89 -0.90
N VAL A 120 -9.80 2.23 -1.05
CA VAL A 120 -8.68 1.36 -0.65
C VAL A 120 -8.74 1.07 0.84
N PHE A 121 -8.94 2.08 1.69
CA PHE A 121 -8.97 1.90 3.14
C PHE A 121 -10.13 1.03 3.60
N ARG A 122 -11.32 1.20 3.04
CA ARG A 122 -12.48 0.33 3.35
C ARG A 122 -12.20 -1.13 2.95
N ARG A 123 -11.58 -1.34 1.79
CA ARG A 123 -11.18 -2.68 1.32
C ARG A 123 -10.11 -3.29 2.21
N LEU A 124 -9.10 -2.53 2.61
CA LEU A 124 -8.03 -2.98 3.50
C LEU A 124 -8.56 -3.45 4.85
N LEU A 125 -9.48 -2.69 5.46
CA LEU A 125 -10.11 -3.06 6.73
C LEU A 125 -10.88 -4.39 6.58
N ALA A 126 -11.70 -4.52 5.55
CA ALA A 126 -12.45 -5.75 5.27
C ALA A 126 -11.51 -6.96 5.02
N LEU A 127 -10.45 -6.77 4.22
CA LEU A 127 -9.47 -7.82 3.96
C LEU A 127 -8.68 -8.22 5.22
N ALA A 128 -8.38 -7.27 6.10
CA ALA A 128 -7.72 -7.57 7.38
C ALA A 128 -8.63 -8.41 8.29
N ASP A 129 -9.92 -8.10 8.35
CA ASP A 129 -10.89 -8.90 9.11
C ASP A 129 -10.99 -10.33 8.54
N GLU A 130 -11.06 -10.45 7.22
CA GLU A 130 -11.21 -11.74 6.54
C GLU A 130 -9.96 -12.63 6.64
N HIS A 131 -8.78 -12.06 6.42
CA HIS A 131 -7.54 -12.83 6.26
C HIS A 131 -6.63 -12.87 7.48
N THR A 132 -6.73 -11.90 8.40
CA THR A 132 -5.84 -11.77 9.56
C THR A 132 -6.58 -11.64 10.90
N GLU A 133 -7.89 -11.92 10.94
CA GLU A 133 -8.71 -11.75 12.13
C GLU A 133 -8.59 -10.32 12.73
N GLY A 134 -8.52 -9.32 11.86
CA GLY A 134 -8.36 -7.92 12.27
C GLY A 134 -6.96 -7.54 12.77
N ARG A 135 -5.96 -8.42 12.66
CA ARG A 135 -4.57 -8.09 13.05
C ARG A 135 -3.94 -7.20 11.97
N LEU A 136 -4.21 -5.92 12.10
CA LEU A 136 -3.81 -4.87 11.18
C LEU A 136 -2.97 -3.81 11.90
N VAL A 137 -1.86 -3.44 11.29
CA VAL A 137 -1.04 -2.28 11.70
C VAL A 137 -1.00 -1.30 10.53
N LEU A 138 -1.33 -0.05 10.82
CA LEU A 138 -1.30 1.06 9.86
C LEU A 138 -0.17 2.01 10.24
N THR A 139 0.71 2.28 9.31
CA THR A 139 1.78 3.28 9.49
C THR A 139 1.50 4.49 8.60
N PHE A 140 1.78 5.67 9.14
CA PHE A 140 1.64 6.94 8.43
C PHE A 140 3.03 7.44 8.02
N GLY A 141 3.15 7.85 6.77
CA GLY A 141 4.40 8.37 6.19
C GLY A 141 4.21 8.57 4.70
N GLY A 142 4.85 9.57 4.11
CA GLY A 142 4.62 9.98 2.73
C GLY A 142 3.36 10.83 2.56
N GLY A 143 3.47 11.85 1.72
CA GLY A 143 2.42 12.85 1.48
C GLY A 143 2.91 14.26 1.79
N TYR A 144 3.05 15.07 0.73
CA TYR A 144 3.71 16.37 0.76
C TYR A 144 2.74 17.49 0.37
N ALA A 145 1.55 17.15 -0.11
CA ALA A 145 0.40 18.06 -0.18
C ALA A 145 -0.32 18.05 1.18
N LEU A 146 0.08 18.90 2.11
CA LEU A 146 -0.32 18.84 3.53
C LEU A 146 -1.83 18.76 3.73
N ASP A 147 -2.62 19.55 2.99
CA ASP A 147 -4.09 19.55 3.10
C ASP A 147 -4.69 18.19 2.69
N ALA A 148 -4.18 17.58 1.64
CA ALA A 148 -4.61 16.26 1.19
C ALA A 148 -4.16 15.17 2.17
N THR A 149 -2.91 15.23 2.62
CA THR A 149 -2.32 14.27 3.56
C THR A 149 -3.10 14.21 4.88
N VAL A 150 -3.36 15.36 5.48
CA VAL A 150 -4.14 15.46 6.74
C VAL A 150 -5.54 14.88 6.54
N ARG A 151 -6.20 15.20 5.44
CA ARG A 151 -7.54 14.70 5.11
C ARG A 151 -7.56 13.18 4.94
N ILE A 152 -6.60 12.64 4.19
CA ILE A 152 -6.50 11.21 3.91
C ILE A 152 -6.23 10.43 5.20
N TRP A 153 -5.30 10.88 6.04
CA TRP A 153 -4.98 10.20 7.29
C TRP A 153 -6.06 10.35 8.36
N ALA A 154 -6.76 11.50 8.42
CA ALA A 154 -7.94 11.66 9.26
C ALA A 154 -9.06 10.68 8.85
N MET A 155 -9.32 10.57 7.55
CA MET A 155 -10.28 9.62 7.00
C MET A 155 -9.91 8.17 7.36
N LEU A 156 -8.67 7.74 7.15
CA LEU A 156 -8.20 6.41 7.53
C LEU A 156 -8.40 6.15 9.03
N THR A 157 -8.04 7.13 9.86
CA THR A 157 -8.19 7.01 11.32
C THR A 157 -9.66 6.85 11.72
N LEU A 158 -10.57 7.63 11.13
CA LEU A 158 -12.01 7.50 11.40
C LEU A 158 -12.55 6.16 10.96
N LEU A 159 -12.19 5.69 9.78
CA LEU A 159 -12.60 4.38 9.27
C LEU A 159 -12.08 3.23 10.16
N ALA A 160 -10.81 3.29 10.57
CA ALA A 160 -10.23 2.28 11.46
C ALA A 160 -10.85 2.26 12.86
N LEU A 161 -11.43 3.38 13.29
CA LEU A 161 -12.19 3.50 14.54
C LEU A 161 -13.70 3.24 14.37
N GLU A 162 -14.13 2.76 13.21
CA GLU A 162 -15.54 2.52 12.87
C GLU A 162 -16.43 3.79 13.08
N ARG A 163 -15.88 4.96 12.74
CA ARG A 163 -16.58 6.23 12.84
C ARG A 163 -17.09 6.68 11.48
N ASP A 164 -18.24 7.33 11.48
CA ASP A 164 -18.78 7.96 10.27
C ASP A 164 -17.84 9.06 9.78
N LEU A 165 -17.69 9.12 8.46
CA LEU A 165 -16.99 10.23 7.82
C LEU A 165 -17.90 11.46 7.83
N PRO A 166 -17.40 12.65 8.16
CA PRO A 166 -18.19 13.88 8.04
C PRO A 166 -18.55 14.13 6.57
N GLU A 167 -19.72 14.78 6.32
CA GLU A 167 -20.18 15.10 4.96
C GLU A 167 -19.17 15.90 4.13
N ALA A 168 -18.36 16.72 4.80
CA ALA A 168 -17.21 17.40 4.22
C ALA A 168 -15.99 17.15 5.13
N LEU A 169 -15.02 16.42 4.64
CA LEU A 169 -13.69 16.41 5.24
C LEU A 169 -13.04 17.77 4.95
N PRO A 170 -12.52 18.47 5.96
CA PRO A 170 -11.93 19.79 5.80
C PRO A 170 -10.76 19.81 4.82
#